data_2a9a0210dcb6ae9cbdd636ebb8346e9c
#
_entry.id   2a9a0210dcb6ae9cbdd636ebb8346e9c
#
_cell.length_a   1.000
_cell.length_b   1.000
_cell.length_c   1.000
_cell.angle_alpha   90.00
_cell.angle_beta   90.00
_cell.angle_gamma   90.00
#
_symmetry.space_group_name_H-M   'P 1'
#
loop_
_entity.id
_entity.type
_entity.pdbx_description
1 polymer ?
#
loop_
_entity_poly.entity_id
_entity_poly.type
_entity_poly.pdbx_seq_one_letter_code
_entity_poly.pdbx_strand_id
1 'polypeptide(L)'
;SEIKEFKDIKGKILSLNSIGSTSGDLIPQVELTKINLSIKNENDFKKVYYAGSHDACLLAVLNKQSDVCGMSSRNYEARLEDKTFKENDVRIVHKSDRVPPPPLAYSKKIPKDHRLKIKNAVLEAHKFGEIGGYGGKMSHYISVEDKDYNILRNVIKLLNKS
;
A
#
# COMPACT_ATOMS: atom_id res chain seq x y z
N SER A 1 -21.02 6.02 -9.02
CA SER A 1 -20.96 5.14 -7.86
C SER A 1 -21.77 5.71 -6.70
N GLU A 2 -22.53 4.88 -6.02
CA GLU A 2 -23.26 5.24 -4.79
C GLU A 2 -22.34 5.47 -3.61
N ILE A 3 -21.08 5.00 -3.69
CA ILE A 3 -20.06 5.14 -2.66
C ILE A 3 -19.51 6.56 -2.70
N LYS A 4 -19.79 7.36 -1.69
CA LYS A 4 -19.33 8.75 -1.53
C LYS A 4 -18.33 8.89 -0.41
N GLU A 5 -18.48 8.12 0.65
CA GLU A 5 -17.69 8.16 1.88
C GLU A 5 -17.19 6.75 2.23
N PHE A 6 -16.21 6.70 3.14
CA PHE A 6 -15.59 5.43 3.54
C PHE A 6 -16.59 4.43 4.14
N LYS A 7 -17.58 4.89 4.92
CA LYS A 7 -18.61 4.03 5.51
C LYS A 7 -19.56 3.37 4.48
N ASP A 8 -19.67 3.95 3.27
CA ASP A 8 -20.59 3.44 2.24
C ASP A 8 -20.08 2.14 1.59
N ILE A 9 -18.88 1.68 1.94
CA ILE A 9 -18.30 0.44 1.44
C ILE A 9 -18.91 -0.81 2.09
N LYS A 10 -19.66 -0.68 3.17
CA LYS A 10 -20.38 -1.80 3.79
C LYS A 10 -21.32 -2.48 2.80
N GLY A 11 -21.28 -3.81 2.75
CA GLY A 11 -22.09 -4.61 1.83
C GLY A 11 -21.61 -4.60 0.38
N LYS A 12 -20.49 -3.96 0.07
CA LYS A 12 -19.91 -3.89 -1.28
C LYS A 12 -18.88 -4.99 -1.53
N ILE A 13 -18.43 -5.13 -2.76
CA ILE A 13 -17.34 -6.04 -3.14
C ILE A 13 -16.02 -5.31 -2.91
N LEU A 14 -15.19 -5.83 -2.02
CA LEU A 14 -13.86 -5.29 -1.70
C LEU A 14 -12.77 -6.16 -2.33
N SER A 15 -11.91 -5.56 -3.13
CA SER A 15 -10.65 -6.18 -3.56
C SER A 15 -9.47 -5.63 -2.77
N LEU A 16 -8.53 -6.52 -2.45
CA LEU A 16 -7.27 -6.23 -1.77
C LEU A 16 -6.12 -6.66 -2.68
N ASN A 17 -4.91 -6.20 -2.41
CA ASN A 17 -3.76 -6.55 -3.24
C ASN A 17 -3.37 -8.02 -3.06
N SER A 18 -2.58 -8.32 -2.05
CA SER A 18 -2.11 -9.67 -1.69
C SER A 18 -2.03 -9.77 -0.17
N ILE A 19 -2.20 -10.97 0.36
CA ILE A 19 -2.14 -11.26 1.79
C ILE A 19 -0.80 -10.76 2.35
N GLY A 20 -0.85 -9.97 3.44
CA GLY A 20 0.31 -9.39 4.09
C GLY A 20 0.88 -8.14 3.42
N SER A 21 0.29 -7.67 2.30
CA SER A 21 0.67 -6.39 1.70
C SER A 21 0.38 -5.24 2.67
N THR A 22 1.39 -4.44 3.01
CA THR A 22 1.22 -3.32 3.96
C THR A 22 0.12 -2.38 3.51
N SER A 23 0.21 -1.82 2.30
CA SER A 23 -0.71 -0.79 1.80
C SER A 23 -1.95 -1.36 1.12
N GLY A 24 -1.90 -2.62 0.67
CA GLY A 24 -3.01 -3.24 -0.06
C GLY A 24 -3.80 -4.27 0.74
N ASP A 25 -3.43 -4.52 2.01
CA ASP A 25 -4.09 -5.48 2.88
C ASP A 25 -4.11 -5.03 4.35
N LEU A 26 -2.95 -4.92 5.01
CA LEU A 26 -2.89 -4.68 6.46
C LEU A 26 -3.44 -3.30 6.84
N ILE A 27 -3.04 -2.24 6.15
CA ILE A 27 -3.56 -0.89 6.40
C ILE A 27 -5.06 -0.80 6.10
N PRO A 28 -5.58 -1.23 4.93
CA PRO A 28 -7.01 -1.32 4.70
C PRO A 28 -7.77 -2.02 5.82
N GLN A 29 -7.30 -3.16 6.32
CA GLN A 29 -7.96 -3.86 7.43
C GLN A 29 -8.01 -3.02 8.71
N VAL A 30 -6.91 -2.35 9.09
CA VAL A 30 -6.90 -1.45 10.26
C VAL A 30 -7.85 -0.28 10.06
N GLU A 31 -7.86 0.34 8.89
CA GLU A 31 -8.79 1.45 8.62
C GLU A 31 -10.26 1.00 8.70
N LEU A 32 -10.57 -0.21 8.23
CA LEU A 32 -11.91 -0.79 8.36
C LEU A 32 -12.33 -0.94 9.83
N THR A 33 -11.41 -1.33 10.73
CA THR A 33 -11.76 -1.46 12.16
C THR A 33 -12.18 -0.13 12.79
N LYS A 34 -11.65 1.01 12.28
CA LYS A 34 -12.03 2.35 12.77
C LYS A 34 -13.49 2.71 12.48
N ILE A 35 -14.10 2.04 11.52
CA ILE A 35 -15.53 2.21 11.15
C ILE A 35 -16.36 0.96 11.48
N ASN A 36 -15.85 0.10 12.38
CA ASN A 36 -16.49 -1.14 12.84
C ASN A 36 -16.80 -2.13 11.70
N LEU A 37 -15.93 -2.23 10.70
CA LEU A 37 -15.97 -3.23 9.63
C LEU A 37 -14.76 -4.17 9.71
N SER A 38 -14.95 -5.44 9.28
CA SER A 38 -13.89 -6.44 9.24
C SER A 38 -14.03 -7.34 8.02
N ILE A 39 -12.94 -7.63 7.35
CA ILE A 39 -12.92 -8.62 6.25
C ILE A 39 -13.19 -10.04 6.73
N LYS A 40 -13.10 -10.29 8.05
CA LYS A 40 -13.38 -11.59 8.69
C LYS A 40 -14.89 -11.76 9.00
N ASN A 41 -15.66 -10.68 8.97
CA ASN A 41 -17.11 -10.70 9.20
C ASN A 41 -17.85 -10.77 7.86
N GLU A 42 -18.44 -11.93 7.57
CA GLU A 42 -19.16 -12.19 6.32
C GLU A 42 -20.36 -11.24 6.08
N ASN A 43 -20.86 -10.59 7.13
CA ASN A 43 -21.96 -9.64 7.01
C ASN A 43 -21.52 -8.21 6.62
N ASP A 44 -20.22 -7.92 6.67
CA ASP A 44 -19.72 -6.57 6.39
C ASP A 44 -19.50 -6.30 4.89
N PHE A 45 -19.24 -7.36 4.11
CA PHE A 45 -18.96 -7.25 2.67
C PHE A 45 -19.74 -8.31 1.89
N LYS A 46 -20.22 -7.94 0.70
CA LYS A 46 -20.81 -8.91 -0.24
C LYS A 46 -19.77 -9.95 -0.68
N LYS A 47 -18.53 -9.52 -0.84
CA LYS A 47 -17.38 -10.37 -1.19
C LYS A 47 -16.08 -9.65 -0.86
N VAL A 48 -15.09 -10.38 -0.34
CA VAL A 48 -13.71 -9.92 -0.22
C VAL A 48 -12.81 -10.89 -1.00
N TYR A 49 -11.86 -10.37 -1.78
CA TYR A 49 -10.88 -11.20 -2.46
C TYR A 49 -9.57 -10.47 -2.69
N TYR A 50 -8.50 -11.23 -2.93
CA TYR A 50 -7.18 -10.71 -3.25
C TYR A 50 -6.97 -10.73 -4.76
N ALA A 51 -6.73 -9.56 -5.36
CA ALA A 51 -6.53 -9.40 -6.80
C ALA A 51 -5.10 -9.75 -7.27
N GLY A 52 -4.16 -9.88 -6.33
CA GLY A 52 -2.77 -10.28 -6.58
C GLY A 52 -1.79 -9.11 -6.75
N SER A 53 -2.23 -7.95 -7.19
CA SER A 53 -1.41 -6.74 -7.33
C SER A 53 -2.23 -5.47 -7.18
N HIS A 54 -1.56 -4.32 -6.97
CA HIS A 54 -2.23 -3.02 -6.96
C HIS A 54 -2.90 -2.70 -8.30
N ASP A 55 -2.24 -3.05 -9.40
CA ASP A 55 -2.78 -2.81 -10.74
C ASP A 55 -4.03 -3.66 -11.00
N ALA A 56 -3.99 -4.95 -10.65
CA ALA A 56 -5.15 -5.83 -10.77
C ALA A 56 -6.32 -5.37 -9.90
N CYS A 57 -6.02 -4.86 -8.69
CA CYS A 57 -7.00 -4.30 -7.77
C CYS A 57 -7.69 -3.07 -8.36
N LEU A 58 -6.93 -2.14 -8.94
CA LEU A 58 -7.45 -0.95 -9.63
C LEU A 58 -8.29 -1.34 -10.86
N LEU A 59 -7.76 -2.24 -11.70
CA LEU A 59 -8.47 -2.71 -12.90
C LEU A 59 -9.79 -3.41 -12.54
N ALA A 60 -9.85 -4.12 -11.43
CA ALA A 60 -11.09 -4.74 -10.95
C ALA A 60 -12.18 -3.69 -10.67
N VAL A 61 -11.83 -2.53 -10.12
CA VAL A 61 -12.78 -1.42 -9.93
C VAL A 61 -13.18 -0.79 -11.27
N LEU A 62 -12.23 -0.50 -12.15
CA LEU A 62 -12.50 0.07 -13.47
C LEU A 62 -13.41 -0.83 -14.30
N ASN A 63 -13.23 -2.14 -14.22
CA ASN A 63 -14.04 -3.15 -14.90
C ASN A 63 -15.31 -3.56 -14.14
N LYS A 64 -15.66 -2.88 -13.03
CA LYS A 64 -16.84 -3.16 -12.21
C LYS A 64 -16.91 -4.58 -11.65
N GLN A 65 -15.77 -5.24 -11.51
CA GLN A 65 -15.62 -6.55 -10.87
C GLN A 65 -15.51 -6.41 -9.33
N SER A 66 -15.10 -5.22 -8.88
CA SER A 66 -15.06 -4.80 -7.49
C SER A 66 -15.66 -3.40 -7.37
N ASP A 67 -16.25 -3.10 -6.22
CA ASP A 67 -16.77 -1.77 -5.91
C ASP A 67 -15.68 -0.90 -5.27
N VAL A 68 -14.76 -1.52 -4.53
CA VAL A 68 -13.71 -0.84 -3.77
C VAL A 68 -12.39 -1.62 -3.86
N CYS A 69 -11.30 -0.88 -3.84
CA CYS A 69 -9.93 -1.42 -3.89
C CYS A 69 -9.06 -0.80 -2.80
N GLY A 70 -8.36 -1.65 -2.02
CA GLY A 70 -7.29 -1.23 -1.12
C GLY A 70 -5.95 -1.21 -1.86
N MET A 71 -5.34 -0.02 -2.03
CA MET A 71 -4.09 0.11 -2.78
C MET A 71 -3.15 1.19 -2.25
N SER A 72 -1.90 1.14 -2.69
CA SER A 72 -0.90 2.18 -2.41
C SER A 72 -1.21 3.46 -3.18
N SER A 73 -1.10 4.62 -2.52
CA SER A 73 -1.22 5.93 -3.19
C SER A 73 -0.18 6.12 -4.31
N ARG A 74 1.04 5.61 -4.13
CA ARG A 74 2.08 5.69 -5.16
C ARG A 74 1.73 4.91 -6.43
N ASN A 75 1.17 3.70 -6.28
CA ASN A 75 0.70 2.93 -7.43
C ASN A 75 -0.48 3.62 -8.11
N TYR A 76 -1.40 4.21 -7.32
CA TYR A 76 -2.48 5.02 -7.86
C TYR A 76 -1.95 6.20 -8.69
N GLU A 77 -1.05 6.99 -8.12
CA GLU A 77 -0.44 8.16 -8.77
C GLU A 77 0.33 7.75 -10.05
N ALA A 78 1.15 6.69 -10.00
CA ALA A 78 1.87 6.20 -11.17
C ALA A 78 0.94 5.78 -12.31
N ARG A 79 -0.19 5.10 -12.01
CA ARG A 79 -1.17 4.70 -13.03
C ARG A 79 -1.97 5.89 -13.58
N LEU A 80 -2.14 6.95 -12.80
CA LEU A 80 -2.74 8.20 -13.26
C LEU A 80 -1.76 8.95 -14.19
N GLU A 81 -0.49 9.02 -13.84
CA GLU A 81 0.58 9.64 -14.65
C GLU A 81 0.76 8.94 -16.00
N ASP A 82 0.77 7.61 -16.03
CA ASP A 82 0.88 6.83 -17.28
C ASP A 82 -0.44 6.70 -18.05
N LYS A 83 -1.50 7.38 -17.56
CA LYS A 83 -2.82 7.45 -18.20
C LYS A 83 -3.52 6.09 -18.34
N THR A 84 -3.21 5.13 -17.47
CA THR A 84 -3.97 3.86 -17.39
C THR A 84 -5.46 4.12 -17.12
N PHE A 85 -5.79 5.19 -16.40
CA PHE A 85 -7.14 5.66 -16.14
C PHE A 85 -7.15 7.20 -16.02
N LYS A 86 -8.34 7.81 -15.99
CA LYS A 86 -8.53 9.25 -15.73
C LYS A 86 -8.96 9.47 -14.29
N GLU A 87 -8.61 10.61 -13.71
CA GLU A 87 -8.94 10.96 -12.31
C GLU A 87 -10.43 10.78 -11.97
N ASN A 88 -11.31 11.08 -12.92
CA ASN A 88 -12.76 10.95 -12.75
C ASN A 88 -13.31 9.52 -12.90
N ASP A 89 -12.51 8.55 -13.33
CA ASP A 89 -12.94 7.16 -13.50
C ASP A 89 -13.09 6.45 -12.15
N VAL A 90 -12.34 6.89 -11.11
CA VAL A 90 -12.39 6.36 -9.76
C VAL A 90 -12.44 7.50 -8.74
N ARG A 91 -12.93 7.19 -7.54
CA ARG A 91 -12.98 8.12 -6.41
C ARG A 91 -12.16 7.58 -5.25
N ILE A 92 -11.32 8.42 -4.65
CA ILE A 92 -10.67 8.12 -3.37
C ILE A 92 -11.68 8.41 -2.25
N VAL A 93 -12.14 7.38 -1.56
CA VAL A 93 -13.12 7.50 -0.46
C VAL A 93 -12.47 7.56 0.91
N HIS A 94 -11.20 7.17 1.02
CA HIS A 94 -10.42 7.24 2.25
C HIS A 94 -8.92 7.26 1.97
N LYS A 95 -8.17 7.95 2.82
CA LYS A 95 -6.69 7.92 2.88
C LYS A 95 -6.27 7.64 4.32
N SER A 96 -5.44 6.62 4.50
CA SER A 96 -4.80 6.34 5.79
C SER A 96 -3.74 7.37 6.14
N ASP A 97 -3.24 7.32 7.36
CA ASP A 97 -1.97 7.96 7.72
C ASP A 97 -0.83 7.43 6.84
N ARG A 98 0.20 8.25 6.68
CA ARG A 98 1.40 7.86 5.92
C ARG A 98 2.13 6.74 6.62
N VAL A 99 2.56 5.75 5.85
CA VAL A 99 3.42 4.66 6.31
C VAL A 99 4.74 4.68 5.54
N PRO A 100 5.86 4.29 6.17
CA PRO A 100 7.12 4.23 5.47
C PRO A 100 7.07 3.18 4.35
N PRO A 101 7.74 3.43 3.21
CA PRO A 101 7.89 2.44 2.16
C PRO A 101 8.74 1.25 2.65
N PRO A 102 8.71 0.10 1.94
CA PRO A 102 9.58 -1.02 2.26
C PRO A 102 11.04 -0.60 2.31
N PRO A 103 11.82 -0.99 3.36
CA PRO A 103 13.23 -0.64 3.46
C PRO A 103 14.07 -1.49 2.51
N LEU A 104 15.13 -0.89 1.96
CA LEU A 104 16.23 -1.65 1.40
C LEU A 104 17.15 -2.09 2.55
N ALA A 105 17.29 -3.39 2.74
CA ALA A 105 18.07 -3.97 3.84
C ALA A 105 19.22 -4.84 3.33
N TYR A 106 20.29 -4.91 4.10
CA TYR A 106 21.39 -5.81 3.86
C TYR A 106 21.63 -6.74 5.07
N SER A 107 22.21 -7.90 4.81
CA SER A 107 22.54 -8.87 5.85
C SER A 107 23.64 -8.35 6.79
N LYS A 108 23.46 -8.55 8.09
CA LYS A 108 24.52 -8.29 9.11
C LYS A 108 25.76 -9.17 8.93
N LYS A 109 25.66 -10.27 8.16
CA LYS A 109 26.80 -11.16 7.83
C LYS A 109 27.80 -10.53 6.86
N ILE A 110 27.40 -9.49 6.09
CA ILE A 110 28.31 -8.76 5.22
C ILE A 110 29.34 -8.01 6.08
N PRO A 111 30.66 -8.03 5.74
CA PRO A 111 31.69 -7.28 6.45
C PRO A 111 31.33 -5.78 6.58
N LYS A 112 31.73 -5.17 7.70
CA LYS A 112 31.32 -3.79 8.04
C LYS A 112 31.72 -2.75 6.97
N ASP A 113 32.91 -2.87 6.42
CA ASP A 113 33.42 -2.00 5.37
C ASP A 113 32.60 -2.11 4.06
N HIS A 114 32.20 -3.33 3.67
CA HIS A 114 31.31 -3.57 2.53
C HIS A 114 29.92 -3.02 2.77
N ARG A 115 29.36 -3.17 4.00
CA ARG A 115 28.06 -2.58 4.34
C ARG A 115 28.07 -1.06 4.19
N LEU A 116 29.17 -0.40 4.61
CA LEU A 116 29.33 1.04 4.46
C LEU A 116 29.37 1.45 2.99
N LYS A 117 30.14 0.73 2.17
CA LYS A 117 30.20 0.98 0.71
C LYS A 117 28.82 0.82 0.05
N ILE A 118 28.09 -0.26 0.38
CA ILE A 118 26.74 -0.49 -0.15
C ILE A 118 25.81 0.65 0.28
N LYS A 119 25.82 1.03 1.56
CA LYS A 119 24.99 2.12 2.09
C LYS A 119 25.26 3.43 1.33
N ASN A 120 26.52 3.81 1.19
CA ASN A 120 26.89 5.05 0.51
C ASN A 120 26.49 5.01 -0.98
N ALA A 121 26.75 3.90 -1.67
CA ALA A 121 26.36 3.73 -3.08
C ALA A 121 24.84 3.88 -3.28
N VAL A 122 24.03 3.31 -2.38
CA VAL A 122 22.56 3.43 -2.43
C VAL A 122 22.12 4.88 -2.17
N LEU A 123 22.67 5.53 -1.14
CA LEU A 123 22.30 6.91 -0.80
C LEU A 123 22.68 7.90 -1.92
N GLU A 124 23.72 7.62 -2.68
CA GLU A 124 24.23 8.45 -3.76
C GLU A 124 23.73 8.05 -5.15
N ALA A 125 22.96 6.96 -5.27
CA ALA A 125 22.51 6.43 -6.56
C ALA A 125 21.81 7.49 -7.45
N HIS A 126 21.07 8.41 -6.85
CA HIS A 126 20.38 9.50 -7.55
C HIS A 126 21.33 10.47 -8.30
N LYS A 127 22.62 10.49 -7.95
CA LYS A 127 23.63 11.32 -8.65
C LYS A 127 24.06 10.73 -10.00
N PHE A 128 23.78 9.46 -10.24
CA PHE A 128 24.22 8.71 -11.41
C PHE A 128 23.09 8.40 -12.40
N GLY A 129 21.86 8.73 -12.08
CA GLY A 129 20.72 8.53 -12.96
C GLY A 129 19.38 8.47 -12.22
N GLU A 130 18.34 8.20 -13.00
CA GLU A 130 17.01 7.99 -12.42
C GLU A 130 16.99 6.71 -11.59
N ILE A 131 16.42 6.80 -10.40
CA ILE A 131 16.21 5.64 -9.54
C ILE A 131 14.75 5.23 -9.54
N GLY A 132 14.52 3.95 -9.84
CA GLY A 132 13.25 3.30 -9.69
C GLY A 132 13.08 2.72 -8.28
N GLY A 133 11.87 2.59 -7.84
CA GLY A 133 11.55 1.99 -6.56
C GLY A 133 10.15 1.44 -6.53
N TYR A 134 9.72 0.98 -5.37
CA TYR A 134 8.39 0.46 -5.15
C TYR A 134 7.34 1.52 -5.49
N GLY A 135 6.59 1.28 -6.56
CA GLY A 135 5.51 2.17 -7.02
C GLY A 135 5.94 3.34 -7.89
N GLY A 136 7.11 3.32 -8.53
CA GLY A 136 7.51 4.32 -9.52
C GLY A 136 8.86 4.98 -9.30
N LYS A 137 9.06 6.17 -9.90
CA LYS A 137 10.28 6.96 -9.76
C LYS A 137 10.46 7.50 -8.34
N MET A 138 11.70 7.56 -7.88
CA MET A 138 12.08 8.13 -6.58
C MET A 138 13.12 9.23 -6.78
N SER A 139 13.10 10.25 -5.90
CA SER A 139 14.09 11.31 -5.94
C SER A 139 15.45 10.86 -5.38
N HIS A 140 15.45 10.17 -4.24
CA HIS A 140 16.64 9.67 -3.57
C HIS A 140 16.29 8.68 -2.46
N TYR A 141 17.28 7.90 -2.03
CA TYR A 141 17.21 7.09 -0.81
C TYR A 141 17.63 7.89 0.42
N ILE A 142 17.01 7.62 1.55
CA ILE A 142 17.38 8.17 2.85
C ILE A 142 17.72 7.05 3.83
N SER A 143 18.57 7.34 4.81
CA SER A 143 18.79 6.43 5.94
C SER A 143 17.56 6.40 6.83
N VAL A 144 17.18 5.20 7.25
CA VAL A 144 16.08 4.97 8.19
C VAL A 144 16.57 4.12 9.37
N GLU A 145 15.87 4.22 10.48
CA GLU A 145 16.09 3.43 11.69
C GLU A 145 14.91 2.49 11.96
N ASP A 146 15.13 1.48 12.75
CA ASP A 146 14.12 0.50 13.13
C ASP A 146 12.84 1.14 13.73
N LYS A 147 13.01 2.21 14.53
CA LYS A 147 11.90 2.94 15.15
C LYS A 147 10.96 3.61 14.14
N ASP A 148 11.45 3.96 12.93
CA ASP A 148 10.64 4.61 11.91
C ASP A 148 9.53 3.66 11.39
N TYR A 149 9.68 2.36 11.65
CA TYR A 149 8.70 1.31 11.30
C TYR A 149 7.75 0.94 12.44
N ASN A 150 7.78 1.65 13.58
CA ASN A 150 6.90 1.34 14.71
C ASN A 150 5.41 1.48 14.37
N ILE A 151 5.06 2.36 13.45
CA ILE A 151 3.68 2.47 12.97
C ILE A 151 3.18 1.13 12.40
N LEU A 152 4.01 0.42 11.63
CA LEU A 152 3.65 -0.89 11.06
C LEU A 152 3.53 -1.97 12.14
N ARG A 153 4.38 -1.93 13.18
CA ARG A 153 4.26 -2.84 14.33
C ARG A 153 2.95 -2.65 15.06
N ASN A 154 2.50 -1.39 15.19
CA ASN A 154 1.21 -1.09 15.82
C ASN A 154 0.03 -1.60 14.97
N VAL A 155 0.11 -1.47 13.64
CA VAL A 155 -0.88 -2.04 12.71
C VAL A 155 -1.03 -3.54 12.94
N ILE A 156 0.09 -4.29 12.96
CA ILE A 156 0.08 -5.74 13.20
C ILE A 156 -0.52 -6.08 14.57
N LYS A 157 -0.17 -5.32 15.62
CA LYS A 157 -0.72 -5.52 16.97
C LYS A 157 -2.24 -5.29 17.03
N LEU A 158 -2.75 -4.32 16.28
CA LEU A 158 -4.19 -4.06 16.21
C LEU A 158 -4.93 -5.21 15.52
N LEU A 159 -4.40 -5.69 14.38
CA LEU A 159 -5.02 -6.81 13.64
C LEU A 159 -5.00 -8.13 14.40
N ASN A 160 -4.02 -8.35 15.28
CA ASN A 160 -3.95 -9.56 16.11
C ASN A 160 -4.92 -9.50 17.32
N LYS A 161 -5.51 -8.35 17.62
CA LYS A 161 -6.50 -8.18 18.70
C LYS A 161 -7.95 -8.19 18.19
N SER A 162 -8.16 -8.04 16.90
CA SER A 162 -9.43 -8.10 16.18
C SER A 162 -9.62 -9.48 15.52
#